data_cf958715797eebe6003e35b76e132dcd
#
_entry.id   cf958715797eebe6003e35b76e132dcd
#
_cell.length_a   1.000
_cell.length_b   1.000
_cell.length_c   1.000
_cell.angle_alpha   90.00
_cell.angle_beta   90.00
_cell.angle_gamma   90.00
#
_symmetry.space_group_name_H-M   'P 1'
#
loop_
_entity.id
_entity.type
_entity.pdbx_description
1 polymer ?
#
loop_
_entity_poly.entity_id
_entity_poly.type
_entity_poly.pdbx_seq_one_letter_code
_entity_poly.pdbx_strand_id
1 'polypeptide(L)'
;MIVNSVEELCKVVTFQGFNEILEQHDALEKALNGAQTWRDLDYDDLDFIETIMDMEKMFNIAIDDEHASVMENMKFSDFYQKIDVRKIRNDKLEQLGI
;
A
#
# COMPACT_ATOMS: atom_id res chain seq x y z
N MET A 1 13.00 -8.79 -5.93
CA MET A 1 13.47 -7.60 -5.18
C MET A 1 13.01 -7.70 -3.73
N ILE A 2 13.92 -7.45 -2.80
CA ILE A 2 13.59 -7.44 -1.39
C ILE A 2 13.41 -6.00 -0.94
N VAL A 3 12.27 -5.71 -0.30
CA VAL A 3 11.97 -4.38 0.22
C VAL A 3 12.62 -4.22 1.58
N ASN A 4 13.46 -3.20 1.73
CA ASN A 4 14.22 -2.95 2.96
C ASN A 4 13.65 -1.82 3.82
N SER A 5 12.60 -1.14 3.35
CA SER A 5 11.94 -0.08 4.12
C SER A 5 10.57 0.20 3.53
N VAL A 6 9.72 0.89 4.31
CA VAL A 6 8.42 1.33 3.81
C VAL A 6 8.59 2.31 2.66
N GLU A 7 9.65 3.12 2.67
CA GLU A 7 9.92 4.05 1.59
C GLU A 7 10.23 3.32 0.28
N GLU A 8 11.01 2.24 0.34
CA GLU A 8 11.24 1.42 -0.85
C GLU A 8 9.97 0.75 -1.32
N LEU A 9 9.13 0.31 -0.39
CA LEU A 9 7.84 -0.27 -0.72
C LEU A 9 6.99 0.74 -1.49
N CYS A 10 6.92 1.97 -1.02
CA CYS A 10 6.13 3.01 -1.67
C CYS A 10 6.67 3.40 -3.04
N LYS A 11 7.91 3.07 -3.36
CA LYS A 11 8.47 3.31 -4.69
C LYS A 11 7.98 2.32 -5.72
N VAL A 12 7.59 1.13 -5.32
CA VAL A 12 7.13 0.08 -6.24
C VAL A 12 5.62 -0.10 -6.22
N VAL A 13 4.96 0.22 -5.12
CA VAL A 13 3.51 0.09 -5.00
C VAL A 13 2.83 1.26 -5.72
N THR A 14 1.88 0.93 -6.59
CA THR A 14 1.09 1.95 -7.26
C THR A 14 -0.22 2.18 -6.50
N PHE A 15 -0.74 3.38 -6.61
CA PHE A 15 -2.03 3.73 -5.99
C PHE A 15 -3.14 2.80 -6.48
N GLN A 16 -3.23 2.61 -7.78
CA GLN A 16 -4.25 1.77 -8.38
C GLN A 16 -4.11 0.31 -7.94
N GLY A 17 -2.89 -0.23 -7.94
CA GLY A 17 -2.64 -1.60 -7.54
C GLY A 17 -2.96 -1.85 -6.08
N PHE A 18 -2.61 -0.91 -5.21
CA PHE A 18 -2.92 -1.02 -3.81
C PHE A 18 -4.44 -1.01 -3.57
N ASN A 19 -5.16 -0.14 -4.26
CA ASN A 19 -6.61 -0.08 -4.17
C ASN A 19 -7.28 -1.36 -4.68
N GLU A 20 -6.75 -1.97 -5.72
CA GLU A 20 -7.26 -3.25 -6.20
C GLU A 20 -7.13 -4.34 -5.14
N ILE A 21 -6.02 -4.37 -4.43
CA ILE A 21 -5.82 -5.32 -3.34
C ILE A 21 -6.82 -5.08 -2.22
N LEU A 22 -6.98 -3.82 -1.81
CA LEU A 22 -7.95 -3.48 -0.77
C LEU A 22 -9.38 -3.86 -1.19
N GLU A 23 -9.73 -3.66 -2.46
CA GLU A 23 -11.03 -4.03 -2.97
C GLU A 23 -11.26 -5.53 -2.90
N GLN A 24 -10.25 -6.34 -3.23
CA GLN A 24 -10.33 -7.80 -3.16
C GLN A 24 -10.62 -8.30 -1.74
N HIS A 25 -10.19 -7.55 -0.74
CA HIS A 25 -10.40 -7.89 0.67
C HIS A 25 -11.54 -7.10 1.31
N ASP A 26 -12.38 -6.44 0.52
CA ASP A 26 -13.50 -5.61 0.98
C ASP A 26 -13.07 -4.51 1.95
N ALA A 27 -11.88 -3.99 1.77
CA ALA A 27 -11.29 -3.01 2.68
C ALA A 27 -11.21 -1.60 2.09
N LEU A 28 -11.39 -1.45 0.79
CA LEU A 28 -11.16 -0.17 0.11
C LEU A 28 -12.09 0.92 0.64
N GLU A 29 -13.38 0.62 0.75
CA GLU A 29 -14.36 1.59 1.22
C GLU A 29 -14.05 2.06 2.64
N LYS A 30 -13.70 1.11 3.53
CA LYS A 30 -13.37 1.45 4.91
C LYS A 30 -12.09 2.29 4.99
N ALA A 31 -11.09 1.96 4.19
CA ALA A 31 -9.85 2.71 4.16
C ALA A 31 -10.07 4.15 3.67
N LEU A 32 -10.93 4.34 2.67
CA LEU A 32 -11.24 5.66 2.14
C LEU A 32 -12.17 6.45 3.07
N ASN A 33 -12.98 5.77 3.86
CA ASN A 33 -13.99 6.40 4.73
C ASN A 33 -13.52 6.63 6.16
N GLY A 34 -12.23 6.55 6.41
CA GLY A 34 -11.70 6.98 7.69
C GLY A 34 -11.10 5.90 8.57
N ALA A 35 -10.99 4.67 8.11
CA ALA A 35 -10.16 3.70 8.83
C ALA A 35 -8.73 4.21 8.83
N GLN A 36 -8.10 4.25 10.00
CA GLN A 36 -6.79 4.87 10.12
C GLN A 36 -5.65 3.91 9.89
N THR A 37 -5.78 2.68 10.37
CA THR A 37 -4.74 1.65 10.21
C THR A 37 -5.39 0.33 9.82
N TRP A 38 -4.58 -0.65 9.48
CA TRP A 38 -5.07 -2.01 9.21
C TRP A 38 -5.84 -2.58 10.40
N ARG A 39 -5.44 -2.23 11.62
CA ARG A 39 -6.13 -2.68 12.83
C ARG A 39 -7.53 -2.12 12.93
N ASP A 40 -7.74 -0.90 12.44
CA ASP A 40 -9.05 -0.26 12.47
C ASP A 40 -10.03 -0.92 11.51
N LEU A 41 -9.56 -1.75 10.59
CA LEU A 41 -10.41 -2.49 9.66
C LEU A 41 -11.01 -3.76 10.26
N ASP A 42 -10.70 -4.10 11.49
CA ASP A 42 -11.12 -5.35 12.12
C ASP A 42 -10.63 -6.59 11.36
N TYR A 43 -9.50 -6.48 10.68
CA TYR A 43 -8.89 -7.61 10.02
C TYR A 43 -8.17 -8.49 11.04
N ASP A 44 -8.31 -9.80 10.89
CA ASP A 44 -7.47 -10.70 11.67
C ASP A 44 -6.08 -10.79 11.03
N ASP A 45 -5.16 -11.45 11.75
CA ASP A 45 -3.78 -11.55 11.29
C ASP A 45 -3.66 -12.27 9.95
N LEU A 46 -4.52 -13.24 9.70
CA LEU A 46 -4.51 -13.98 8.46
C LEU A 46 -4.90 -13.11 7.27
N ASP A 47 -5.92 -12.27 7.43
CA ASP A 47 -6.34 -11.35 6.38
C ASP A 47 -5.22 -10.38 6.02
N PHE A 48 -4.51 -9.89 7.02
CA PHE A 48 -3.40 -8.99 6.78
C PHE A 48 -2.25 -9.70 6.05
N ILE A 49 -1.92 -10.92 6.46
CA ILE A 49 -0.88 -11.72 5.81
C ILE A 49 -1.24 -11.97 4.35
N GLU A 50 -2.50 -12.30 4.06
CA GLU A 50 -2.95 -12.50 2.69
C GLU A 50 -2.79 -11.24 1.85
N THR A 51 -3.09 -10.07 2.43
CA THR A 51 -2.90 -8.79 1.76
C THR A 51 -1.44 -8.55 1.42
N ILE A 52 -0.53 -8.83 2.36
CA ILE A 52 0.91 -8.71 2.12
C ILE A 52 1.35 -9.64 1.00
N MET A 53 0.87 -10.88 1.01
CA MET A 53 1.19 -11.84 -0.06
C MET A 53 0.69 -11.37 -1.42
N ASP A 54 -0.48 -10.76 -1.47
CA ASP A 54 -1.02 -10.21 -2.71
C ASP A 54 -0.15 -9.05 -3.21
N MET A 55 0.34 -8.22 -2.32
CA MET A 55 1.27 -7.14 -2.68
C MET A 55 2.58 -7.70 -3.23
N GLU A 56 3.09 -8.74 -2.59
CA GLU A 56 4.32 -9.38 -3.06
C GLU A 56 4.17 -9.93 -4.47
N LYS A 57 3.02 -10.54 -4.76
CA LYS A 57 2.75 -11.10 -6.08
C LYS A 57 2.53 -10.00 -7.11
N MET A 58 1.72 -9.01 -6.78
CA MET A 58 1.34 -7.96 -7.73
C MET A 58 2.55 -7.13 -8.15
N PHE A 59 3.42 -6.80 -7.21
CA PHE A 59 4.56 -5.93 -7.47
C PHE A 59 5.89 -6.68 -7.63
N ASN A 60 5.84 -8.00 -7.55
CA ASN A 60 7.03 -8.87 -7.68
C ASN A 60 8.12 -8.49 -6.68
N ILE A 61 7.76 -8.39 -5.43
CA ILE A 61 8.65 -8.01 -4.33
C ILE A 61 8.54 -9.00 -3.19
N ALA A 62 9.48 -8.94 -2.26
CA ALA A 62 9.43 -9.67 -1.01
C ALA A 62 9.40 -8.66 0.14
N ILE A 63 8.46 -8.85 1.06
CA ILE A 63 8.29 -7.98 2.23
C ILE A 63 8.50 -8.85 3.46
N ASP A 64 9.51 -8.51 4.29
CA ASP A 64 9.74 -9.28 5.50
C ASP A 64 8.74 -8.91 6.61
N ASP A 65 8.70 -9.73 7.65
CA ASP A 65 7.73 -9.57 8.72
C ASP A 65 7.89 -8.25 9.48
N GLU A 66 9.12 -7.77 9.59
CA GLU A 66 9.39 -6.51 10.28
C GLU A 66 8.75 -5.33 9.54
N HIS A 67 8.90 -5.30 8.23
CA HIS A 67 8.31 -4.21 7.41
C HIS A 67 6.80 -4.36 7.28
N ALA A 68 6.31 -5.59 7.23
CA ALA A 68 4.87 -5.85 7.26
C ALA A 68 4.25 -5.33 8.55
N SER A 69 4.92 -5.53 9.68
CA SER A 69 4.44 -5.03 10.97
C SER A 69 4.39 -3.50 11.01
N VAL A 70 5.38 -2.83 10.41
CA VAL A 70 5.35 -1.37 10.30
C VAL A 70 4.14 -0.92 9.49
N MET A 71 3.85 -1.59 8.37
CA MET A 71 2.67 -1.28 7.56
C MET A 71 1.37 -1.45 8.32
N GLU A 72 1.26 -2.51 9.12
CA GLU A 72 0.04 -2.79 9.89
C GLU A 72 -0.31 -1.64 10.84
N ASN A 73 0.69 -0.99 11.38
CA ASN A 73 0.52 0.10 12.33
C ASN A 73 0.55 1.48 11.67
N MET A 74 0.74 1.53 10.37
CA MET A 74 0.81 2.78 9.63
C MET A 74 -0.58 3.26 9.24
N LYS A 75 -0.81 4.55 9.32
CA LYS A 75 -2.09 5.14 8.89
C LYS A 75 -2.22 5.05 7.38
N PHE A 76 -3.42 4.71 6.91
CA PHE A 76 -3.69 4.70 5.47
C PHE A 76 -3.43 6.06 4.84
N SER A 77 -3.79 7.14 5.52
CA SER A 77 -3.55 8.49 5.00
C SER A 77 -2.07 8.74 4.75
N ASP A 78 -1.20 8.29 5.66
CA ASP A 78 0.23 8.44 5.49
C ASP A 78 0.75 7.61 4.32
N PHE A 79 0.26 6.39 4.19
CA PHE A 79 0.67 5.50 3.12
C PHE A 79 0.23 6.05 1.76
N TYR A 80 -1.03 6.46 1.65
CA TYR A 80 -1.55 7.05 0.43
C TYR A 80 -0.81 8.33 0.06
N GLN A 81 -0.46 9.13 1.03
CA GLN A 81 0.26 10.38 0.78
C GLN A 81 1.62 10.11 0.15
N LYS A 82 2.31 9.09 0.62
CA LYS A 82 3.61 8.70 0.04
C LYS A 82 3.48 8.21 -1.39
N ILE A 83 2.44 7.44 -1.67
CA ILE A 83 2.17 6.93 -3.02
C ILE A 83 1.69 8.07 -3.92
N ASP A 84 0.76 8.89 -3.46
CA ASP A 84 0.16 9.96 -4.24
C ASP A 84 1.19 11.03 -4.64
N VAL A 85 2.12 11.33 -3.77
CA VAL A 85 3.18 12.29 -4.08
C VAL A 85 3.97 11.82 -5.30
N ARG A 86 4.29 10.53 -5.38
CA ARG A 86 4.97 9.96 -6.54
C ARG A 86 4.10 10.00 -7.78
N LYS A 87 2.82 9.67 -7.65
CA LYS A 87 1.88 9.69 -8.76
C LYS A 87 1.74 11.10 -9.33
N ILE A 88 1.56 12.09 -8.46
CA ILE A 88 1.46 13.48 -8.90
C ILE A 88 2.73 13.91 -9.62
N ARG A 89 3.88 13.52 -9.10
CA ARG A 89 5.17 13.85 -9.70
C ARG A 89 5.28 13.22 -11.09
N ASN A 90 4.87 11.97 -11.25
CA ASN A 90 4.90 11.29 -12.53
C ASN A 90 3.96 11.96 -13.53
N ASP A 91 2.76 12.32 -13.10
CA ASP A 91 1.78 13.01 -13.93
C ASP A 91 2.35 14.34 -14.45
N LYS A 92 3.02 15.09 -13.58
CA LYS A 92 3.66 16.35 -13.98
C LYS A 92 4.76 16.12 -15.00
N LEU A 93 5.55 15.08 -14.82
CA LEU A 93 6.63 14.73 -15.75
C LEU A 93 6.05 14.35 -17.10
N GLU A 94 4.96 13.61 -17.13
CA GLU A 94 4.29 13.25 -18.37
C GLU A 94 3.77 14.47 -19.08
N GLN A 95 3.14 15.39 -18.36
CA GLN A 95 2.65 16.64 -18.93
C GLN A 95 3.76 17.51 -19.48
N LEU A 96 4.89 17.55 -18.80
CA LEU A 96 6.04 18.34 -19.24
C LEU A 96 6.79 17.66 -20.39
N GLY A 97 6.68 16.35 -20.48
CA GLY A 97 7.33 15.58 -21.54
C GLY A 97 6.59 15.59 -22.87
N ILE A 98 5.39 16.12 -22.86
CA ILE A 98 4.61 16.24 -24.07
C ILE A 98 5.01 17.52 -24.83
#